data_b60859735f1195d0c16b4f775e4bd956
#
_entry.id   b60859735f1195d0c16b4f775e4bd956
#
_cell.length_a   1.000
_cell.length_b   1.000
_cell.length_c   1.000
_cell.angle_alpha   90.00
_cell.angle_beta   90.00
_cell.angle_gamma   90.00
#
_symmetry.space_group_name_H-M   'P 1'
#
loop_
_entity.id
_entity.type
_entity.pdbx_description
1 polymer ?
#
loop_
_entity_poly.entity_id
_entity_poly.type
_entity_poly.pdbx_seq_one_letter_code
_entity_poly.pdbx_strand_id
1 'polypeptide(L)'
;MLLGLLLFGFVSPVWAVDRAELDDRVRMLTGKFEALQAQPDKRVPADVLRKAKGIILLDTTKAGFMFAFQGGNGVAMVKDKWGNWSPVAFLNRNEGSFGFQAGGEQNFYVILLMNTNATRVLLKPAMDFGAEAQGTAGDTSAGAEGKIVSPFQSVLVYDEHNGFYGGVAFKNGALAPNENDNRVYYGQYVSMRDILFDKKLEATPAATNLAEKIKTWSRK
;
A
#
# COMPACT_ATOMS: atom_id res chain seq x y z
N MET A 1 12.69 57.34 -17.29
CA MET A 1 11.76 56.30 -17.80
C MET A 1 11.97 55.03 -17.01
N LEU A 2 11.15 54.81 -15.99
CA LEU A 2 11.22 53.57 -15.16
C LEU A 2 10.30 52.55 -15.78
N LEU A 3 10.85 51.42 -16.23
CA LEU A 3 10.09 50.29 -16.76
C LEU A 3 9.73 49.36 -15.61
N GLY A 4 8.48 49.42 -15.16
CA GLY A 4 7.96 48.52 -14.11
C GLY A 4 7.67 47.14 -14.68
N LEU A 5 8.43 46.15 -14.22
CA LEU A 5 8.21 44.73 -14.53
C LEU A 5 7.07 44.19 -13.66
N LEU A 6 5.89 44.05 -14.23
CA LEU A 6 4.76 43.36 -13.60
C LEU A 6 4.98 41.81 -13.64
N LEU A 7 5.40 41.24 -12.50
CA LEU A 7 5.42 39.79 -12.30
C LEU A 7 3.98 39.30 -12.07
N PHE A 8 3.35 38.75 -13.10
CA PHE A 8 2.13 37.98 -12.97
C PHE A 8 2.48 36.63 -12.36
N GLY A 9 2.28 36.49 -11.06
CA GLY A 9 2.33 35.21 -10.40
C GLY A 9 1.15 34.34 -10.85
N PHE A 10 1.40 33.29 -11.64
CA PHE A 10 0.45 32.22 -11.90
C PHE A 10 0.27 31.42 -10.62
N VAL A 11 -0.77 31.72 -9.86
CA VAL A 11 -1.27 30.85 -8.79
C VAL A 11 -2.03 29.72 -9.47
N SER A 12 -1.36 28.59 -9.71
CA SER A 12 -2.05 27.38 -10.15
C SER A 12 -2.99 26.93 -9.01
N PRO A 13 -4.29 26.69 -9.27
CA PRO A 13 -5.17 26.14 -8.27
C PRO A 13 -4.65 24.76 -7.85
N VAL A 14 -4.23 24.62 -6.61
CA VAL A 14 -3.99 23.31 -6.00
C VAL A 14 -5.37 22.70 -5.81
N TRP A 15 -5.76 21.78 -6.68
CA TRP A 15 -6.99 21.02 -6.54
C TRP A 15 -6.85 20.19 -5.27
N ALA A 16 -7.67 20.48 -4.28
CA ALA A 16 -7.74 19.66 -3.09
C ALA A 16 -8.36 18.30 -3.47
N VAL A 17 -7.72 17.22 -3.07
CA VAL A 17 -8.26 15.86 -3.20
C VAL A 17 -9.69 15.83 -2.63
N ASP A 18 -10.63 15.26 -3.37
CA ASP A 18 -11.99 15.08 -2.91
C ASP A 18 -12.32 13.58 -2.65
N ARG A 19 -13.50 13.34 -2.07
CA ARG A 19 -13.92 11.98 -1.74
C ARG A 19 -14.13 11.11 -2.97
N ALA A 20 -14.60 11.66 -4.08
CA ALA A 20 -14.84 10.90 -5.31
C ALA A 20 -13.51 10.42 -5.92
N GLU A 21 -12.50 11.27 -5.92
CA GLU A 21 -11.14 10.89 -6.35
C GLU A 21 -10.57 9.77 -5.47
N LEU A 22 -10.82 9.81 -4.16
CA LEU A 22 -10.37 8.75 -3.24
C LEU A 22 -11.12 7.43 -3.45
N ASP A 23 -12.42 7.48 -3.73
CA ASP A 23 -13.19 6.29 -4.13
C ASP A 23 -12.65 5.69 -5.44
N ASP A 24 -12.32 6.53 -6.43
CA ASP A 24 -11.74 6.09 -7.70
C ASP A 24 -10.35 5.48 -7.49
N ARG A 25 -9.55 6.01 -6.57
CA ARG A 25 -8.27 5.42 -6.17
C ARG A 25 -8.44 4.02 -5.58
N VAL A 26 -9.44 3.80 -4.72
CA VAL A 26 -9.76 2.46 -4.19
C VAL A 26 -10.17 1.52 -5.32
N ARG A 27 -11.01 1.98 -6.27
CA ARG A 27 -11.43 1.18 -7.43
C ARG A 27 -10.26 0.83 -8.35
N MET A 28 -9.37 1.80 -8.63
CA MET A 28 -8.15 1.57 -9.43
C MET A 28 -7.26 0.51 -8.79
N LEU A 29 -6.97 0.63 -7.48
CA LEU A 29 -6.15 -0.36 -6.75
C LEU A 29 -6.82 -1.74 -6.73
N THR A 30 -8.15 -1.79 -6.62
CA THR A 30 -8.92 -3.02 -6.74
C THR A 30 -8.74 -3.67 -8.12
N GLY A 31 -8.81 -2.87 -9.19
CA GLY A 31 -8.59 -3.34 -10.56
C GLY A 31 -7.17 -3.89 -10.78
N LYS A 32 -6.14 -3.19 -10.26
CA LYS A 32 -4.75 -3.66 -10.30
C LYS A 32 -4.57 -4.97 -9.52
N PHE A 33 -5.21 -5.10 -8.36
CA PHE A 33 -5.21 -6.34 -7.59
C PHE A 33 -5.84 -7.49 -8.40
N GLU A 34 -7.00 -7.28 -9.02
CA GLU A 34 -7.65 -8.30 -9.86
C GLU A 34 -6.78 -8.68 -11.07
N ALA A 35 -6.14 -7.70 -11.72
CA ALA A 35 -5.23 -7.93 -12.83
C ALA A 35 -4.02 -8.79 -12.43
N LEU A 36 -3.42 -8.53 -11.27
CA LEU A 36 -2.36 -9.38 -10.71
C LEU A 36 -2.87 -10.80 -10.44
N GLN A 37 -4.04 -10.92 -9.81
CA GLN A 37 -4.64 -12.21 -9.47
C GLN A 37 -5.05 -13.04 -10.71
N ALA A 38 -5.29 -12.40 -11.85
CA ALA A 38 -5.57 -13.07 -13.11
C ALA A 38 -4.33 -13.71 -13.75
N GLN A 39 -3.13 -13.39 -13.30
CA GLN A 39 -1.86 -13.93 -13.79
C GLN A 39 -1.42 -15.16 -12.96
N PRO A 40 -1.52 -16.40 -13.48
CA PRO A 40 -1.30 -17.63 -12.69
C PRO A 40 0.09 -17.74 -12.08
N ASP A 41 1.10 -17.21 -12.74
CA ASP A 41 2.51 -17.23 -12.35
C ASP A 41 2.90 -16.16 -11.33
N LYS A 42 2.10 -15.09 -11.23
CA LYS A 42 2.40 -13.93 -10.38
C LYS A 42 1.41 -13.73 -9.24
N ARG A 43 0.22 -14.31 -9.35
CA ARG A 43 -0.85 -14.13 -8.36
C ARG A 43 -0.44 -14.54 -6.95
N VAL A 44 -1.03 -13.88 -5.99
CA VAL A 44 -0.98 -14.33 -4.60
C VAL A 44 -1.76 -15.64 -4.47
N PRO A 45 -1.18 -16.72 -3.93
CA PRO A 45 -1.89 -17.97 -3.70
C PRO A 45 -3.11 -17.79 -2.78
N ALA A 46 -4.20 -18.50 -3.09
CA ALA A 46 -5.46 -18.35 -2.37
C ALA A 46 -5.35 -18.68 -0.87
N ASP A 47 -4.55 -19.67 -0.52
CA ASP A 47 -4.32 -20.06 0.87
C ASP A 47 -3.52 -18.99 1.64
N VAL A 48 -2.62 -18.27 0.97
CA VAL A 48 -1.86 -17.15 1.54
C VAL A 48 -2.81 -15.96 1.79
N LEU A 49 -3.65 -15.59 0.82
CA LEU A 49 -4.68 -14.55 1.00
C LEU A 49 -5.64 -14.89 2.14
N ARG A 50 -6.04 -16.16 2.25
CA ARG A 50 -6.93 -16.63 3.30
C ARG A 50 -6.32 -16.46 4.68
N LYS A 51 -5.04 -16.76 4.83
CA LYS A 51 -4.28 -16.69 6.10
C LYS A 51 -3.93 -15.25 6.49
N ALA A 52 -3.83 -14.34 5.55
CA ALA A 52 -3.45 -12.94 5.81
C ALA A 52 -4.38 -12.29 6.84
N LYS A 53 -3.79 -11.52 7.75
CA LYS A 53 -4.48 -10.72 8.78
C LYS A 53 -4.58 -9.25 8.40
N GLY A 54 -3.78 -8.80 7.46
CA GLY A 54 -3.86 -7.47 6.84
C GLY A 54 -3.36 -7.51 5.41
N ILE A 55 -3.78 -6.53 4.64
CA ILE A 55 -3.36 -6.33 3.25
C ILE A 55 -3.11 -4.86 3.00
N ILE A 56 -2.06 -4.56 2.24
CA ILE A 56 -1.81 -3.23 1.69
C ILE A 56 -1.73 -3.38 0.18
N LEU A 57 -2.47 -2.55 -0.53
CA LEU A 57 -2.34 -2.35 -1.97
C LEU A 57 -1.63 -1.03 -2.18
N LEU A 58 -0.49 -1.04 -2.85
CA LEU A 58 0.37 0.12 -3.02
C LEU A 58 0.74 0.29 -4.50
N ASP A 59 0.42 1.45 -5.04
CA ASP A 59 0.85 1.87 -6.37
C ASP A 59 1.94 2.93 -6.23
N THR A 60 3.09 2.71 -6.86
CA THR A 60 4.24 3.62 -6.78
C THR A 60 4.67 4.06 -8.17
N THR A 61 5.10 5.30 -8.25
CA THR A 61 5.68 5.88 -9.46
C THR A 61 7.06 6.43 -9.12
N LYS A 62 8.06 6.03 -9.89
CA LYS A 62 9.39 6.64 -9.89
C LYS A 62 9.47 7.58 -11.08
N ALA A 63 9.83 8.81 -10.86
CA ALA A 63 10.06 9.79 -11.92
C ALA A 63 11.29 10.64 -11.60
N GLY A 64 12.14 10.90 -12.61
CA GLY A 64 13.26 11.81 -12.46
C GLY A 64 14.37 11.61 -13.49
N PHE A 65 15.15 12.67 -13.71
CA PHE A 65 16.31 12.64 -14.64
C PHE A 65 17.65 12.82 -13.90
N MET A 66 17.73 13.65 -12.88
CA MET A 66 18.91 13.83 -12.01
C MET A 66 18.56 13.70 -10.54
N PHE A 67 17.30 13.89 -10.21
CA PHE A 67 16.73 13.68 -8.89
C PHE A 67 15.58 12.70 -9.07
N ALA A 68 15.70 11.52 -8.50
CA ALA A 68 14.61 10.56 -8.53
C ALA A 68 13.66 10.85 -7.36
N PHE A 69 12.39 11.10 -7.67
CA PHE A 69 11.31 11.15 -6.71
C PHE A 69 10.52 9.84 -6.83
N GLN A 70 10.38 9.13 -5.74
CA GLN A 70 9.50 7.98 -5.65
C GLN A 70 8.33 8.34 -4.76
N GLY A 71 7.16 8.50 -5.38
CA GLY A 71 5.90 8.67 -4.70
C GLY A 71 5.05 7.42 -4.80
N GLY A 72 4.11 7.26 -3.88
CA GLY A 72 3.16 6.17 -3.95
C GLY A 72 1.93 6.43 -3.10
N ASN A 73 0.80 5.91 -3.57
CA ASN A 73 -0.46 5.94 -2.87
C ASN A 73 -0.96 4.51 -2.66
N GLY A 74 -1.47 4.24 -1.48
CA GLY A 74 -1.96 2.91 -1.15
C GLY A 74 -3.14 2.94 -0.22
N VAL A 75 -3.72 1.76 -0.03
CA VAL A 75 -4.75 1.51 0.97
C VAL A 75 -4.39 0.29 1.79
N ALA A 76 -4.76 0.31 3.07
CA ALA A 76 -4.62 -0.83 3.97
C ALA A 76 -5.98 -1.27 4.49
N MET A 77 -6.11 -2.57 4.71
CA MET A 77 -7.24 -3.20 5.42
C MET A 77 -6.71 -4.26 6.40
N VAL A 78 -7.42 -4.44 7.51
CA VAL A 78 -7.11 -5.46 8.53
C VAL A 78 -8.31 -6.37 8.71
N LYS A 79 -8.03 -7.66 8.90
CA LYS A 79 -9.06 -8.67 9.14
C LYS A 79 -9.29 -8.83 10.65
N ASP A 80 -10.55 -8.79 11.06
CA ASP A 80 -10.93 -9.04 12.45
C ASP A 80 -10.87 -10.54 12.81
N LYS A 81 -11.17 -10.83 14.07
CA LYS A 81 -11.20 -12.22 14.59
C LYS A 81 -12.26 -13.10 13.93
N TRP A 82 -13.29 -12.53 13.32
CA TRP A 82 -14.33 -13.26 12.59
C TRP A 82 -14.04 -13.38 11.09
N GLY A 83 -12.94 -12.80 10.61
CA GLY A 83 -12.52 -12.87 9.23
C GLY A 83 -13.10 -11.76 8.32
N ASN A 84 -13.73 -10.72 8.90
CA ASN A 84 -14.22 -9.59 8.13
C ASN A 84 -13.14 -8.53 7.97
N TRP A 85 -13.03 -7.95 6.79
CA TRP A 85 -12.13 -6.85 6.52
C TRP A 85 -12.65 -5.53 7.13
N SER A 86 -11.74 -4.69 7.58
CA SER A 86 -12.01 -3.32 8.03
C SER A 86 -12.39 -2.43 6.83
N PRO A 87 -12.89 -1.20 7.07
CA PRO A 87 -12.80 -0.12 6.10
C PRO A 87 -11.37 0.11 5.63
N VAL A 88 -11.16 0.85 4.50
CA VAL A 88 -9.84 1.16 3.97
C VAL A 88 -9.22 2.34 4.71
N ALA A 89 -7.91 2.27 4.98
CA ALA A 89 -7.12 3.40 5.43
C ALA A 89 -6.12 3.78 4.34
N PHE A 90 -6.04 5.06 4.00
CA PHE A 90 -5.12 5.58 3.00
C PHE A 90 -3.70 5.72 3.55
N LEU A 91 -2.75 5.33 2.73
CA LEU A 91 -1.32 5.41 2.99
C LEU A 91 -0.64 6.20 1.87
N ASN A 92 0.47 6.84 2.20
CA ASN A 92 1.36 7.44 1.23
C ASN A 92 2.79 6.91 1.39
N ARG A 93 3.55 7.00 0.32
CA ARG A 93 4.98 6.81 0.29
C ARG A 93 5.61 8.04 -0.35
N ASN A 94 6.46 8.72 0.39
CA ASN A 94 7.19 9.87 -0.11
C ASN A 94 8.68 9.64 0.14
N GLU A 95 9.44 9.45 -0.93
CA GLU A 95 10.89 9.32 -0.89
C GLU A 95 11.54 10.26 -1.88
N GLY A 96 12.48 11.05 -1.41
CA GLY A 96 13.47 11.69 -2.24
C GLY A 96 14.72 10.80 -2.30
N SER A 97 15.14 10.38 -3.47
CA SER A 97 16.42 9.69 -3.65
C SER A 97 17.28 10.44 -4.67
N PHE A 98 18.59 10.52 -4.38
CA PHE A 98 19.58 11.01 -5.32
C PHE A 98 20.11 9.83 -6.13
N GLY A 99 19.90 9.83 -7.43
CA GLY A 99 20.40 8.78 -8.31
C GLY A 99 20.15 9.05 -9.77
N PHE A 100 21.08 8.65 -10.63
CA PHE A 100 20.95 8.70 -12.09
C PHE A 100 19.98 7.59 -12.55
N GLN A 101 18.71 7.94 -12.69
CA GLN A 101 17.74 7.07 -13.39
C GLN A 101 16.88 7.95 -14.30
N ALA A 102 17.00 7.75 -15.60
CA ALA A 102 16.13 8.37 -16.58
C ALA A 102 14.97 7.40 -16.84
N GLY A 103 13.74 7.84 -16.57
CA GLY A 103 12.53 7.06 -16.86
C GLY A 103 11.45 7.19 -15.80
N GLY A 104 10.22 6.89 -16.20
CA GLY A 104 9.09 6.67 -15.30
C GLY A 104 8.88 5.17 -15.14
N GLU A 105 8.90 4.67 -13.91
CA GLU A 105 8.59 3.28 -13.59
C GLU A 105 7.38 3.26 -12.66
N GLN A 106 6.36 2.50 -13.02
CA GLN A 106 5.21 2.24 -12.16
C GLN A 106 5.30 0.82 -11.63
N ASN A 107 5.04 0.65 -10.35
CA ASN A 107 5.02 -0.66 -9.72
C ASN A 107 3.82 -0.79 -8.79
N PHE A 108 3.09 -1.89 -8.92
CA PHE A 108 2.00 -2.24 -8.02
C PHE A 108 2.43 -3.37 -7.09
N TYR A 109 2.19 -3.17 -5.80
CA TYR A 109 2.53 -4.13 -4.76
C TYR A 109 1.31 -4.57 -3.97
N VAL A 110 1.25 -5.87 -3.67
CA VAL A 110 0.36 -6.46 -2.68
C VAL A 110 1.22 -6.90 -1.50
N ILE A 111 1.07 -6.23 -0.36
CA ILE A 111 1.80 -6.52 0.87
C ILE A 111 0.84 -7.19 1.84
N LEU A 112 1.15 -8.40 2.26
CA LEU A 112 0.34 -9.19 3.18
C LEU A 112 0.96 -9.22 4.56
N LEU A 113 0.17 -8.88 5.56
CA LEU A 113 0.51 -8.93 6.98
C LEU A 113 -0.05 -10.24 7.54
N MET A 114 0.83 -11.21 7.82
CA MET A 114 0.42 -12.59 8.04
C MET A 114 -0.04 -12.90 9.45
N ASN A 115 0.26 -12.02 10.41
CA ASN A 115 -0.16 -12.19 11.81
C ASN A 115 -0.59 -10.85 12.44
N THR A 116 -1.20 -10.92 13.62
CA THR A 116 -1.72 -9.75 14.33
C THR A 116 -0.61 -8.78 14.76
N ASN A 117 0.60 -9.25 15.03
CA ASN A 117 1.70 -8.35 15.37
C ASN A 117 2.14 -7.54 14.14
N ALA A 118 2.20 -8.17 12.97
CA ALA A 118 2.50 -7.47 11.71
C ALA A 118 1.45 -6.39 11.41
N THR A 119 0.16 -6.61 11.70
CA THR A 119 -0.86 -5.58 11.45
C THR A 119 -0.68 -4.33 12.32
N ARG A 120 -0.04 -4.45 13.49
CA ARG A 120 0.21 -3.30 14.38
C ARG A 120 1.20 -2.28 13.81
N VAL A 121 1.99 -2.65 12.81
CA VAL A 121 2.87 -1.71 12.10
C VAL A 121 2.06 -0.56 11.49
N LEU A 122 0.80 -0.80 11.09
CA LEU A 122 -0.11 0.20 10.54
C LEU A 122 -0.50 1.30 11.55
N LEU A 123 -0.18 1.14 12.83
CA LEU A 123 -0.40 2.15 13.87
C LEU A 123 0.82 3.05 14.08
N LYS A 124 1.93 2.79 13.40
CA LYS A 124 3.15 3.60 13.50
C LYS A 124 3.04 4.83 12.56
N PRO A 125 3.62 5.97 12.94
CA PRO A 125 3.65 7.15 12.08
C PRO A 125 4.50 6.95 10.82
N ALA A 126 5.46 6.01 10.87
CA ALA A 126 6.24 5.56 9.72
C ALA A 126 6.40 4.03 9.80
N MET A 127 6.08 3.35 8.72
CA MET A 127 6.06 1.89 8.63
C MET A 127 7.26 1.43 7.82
N ASP A 128 8.22 0.80 8.49
CA ASP A 128 9.35 0.14 7.86
C ASP A 128 9.17 -1.38 7.93
N PHE A 129 8.79 -1.98 6.80
CA PHE A 129 8.56 -3.42 6.71
C PHE A 129 9.85 -4.24 6.66
N GLY A 130 10.98 -3.60 6.33
CA GLY A 130 12.29 -4.26 6.34
C GLY A 130 12.77 -4.63 7.75
N ALA A 131 12.57 -3.76 8.72
CA ALA A 131 12.94 -3.99 10.11
C ALA A 131 12.03 -5.05 10.79
N GLU A 132 10.73 -5.03 10.51
CA GLU A 132 9.76 -5.97 11.08
C GLU A 132 9.94 -7.40 10.53
N ALA A 133 10.38 -7.54 9.26
CA ALA A 133 10.66 -8.85 8.68
C ALA A 133 11.96 -9.46 9.23
N GLN A 134 12.94 -8.64 9.62
CA GLN A 134 14.19 -9.11 10.22
C GLN A 134 14.05 -9.53 11.69
N GLY A 135 13.12 -8.91 12.43
CA GLY A 135 12.89 -9.18 13.84
C GLY A 135 12.30 -10.57 14.14
N THR A 136 11.84 -11.30 13.12
CA THR A 136 11.26 -12.64 13.25
C THR A 136 12.05 -13.73 12.52
N ALA A 137 13.06 -13.38 11.72
CA ALA A 137 13.95 -14.30 11.04
C ALA A 137 15.25 -14.44 11.85
N GLY A 138 15.22 -15.23 12.90
CA GLY A 138 16.42 -15.87 13.39
C GLY A 138 17.01 -16.72 12.27
N ASP A 139 18.14 -16.24 11.73
CA ASP A 139 19.16 -17.00 11.03
C ASP A 139 18.69 -18.04 9.99
N THR A 140 18.44 -17.58 8.74
CA THR A 140 18.74 -18.37 7.55
C THR A 140 18.83 -17.45 6.32
N SER A 141 20.06 -17.14 5.93
CA SER A 141 20.43 -16.72 4.58
C SER A 141 20.28 -17.92 3.64
N ALA A 142 19.25 -17.95 2.85
CA ALA A 142 19.16 -18.86 1.71
C ALA A 142 18.84 -18.05 0.46
N GLY A 143 19.86 -17.91 -0.39
CA GLY A 143 19.72 -17.41 -1.74
C GLY A 143 18.95 -18.38 -2.62
N ALA A 144 18.34 -17.80 -3.61
CA ALA A 144 17.83 -18.30 -4.89
C ALA A 144 17.42 -19.79 -5.01
N GLU A 145 16.26 -19.97 -5.67
CA GLU A 145 15.73 -21.21 -6.22
C GLU A 145 15.01 -22.14 -5.25
N GLY A 146 13.74 -21.85 -5.10
CA GLY A 146 12.78 -22.70 -4.40
C GLY A 146 11.86 -21.85 -3.53
N LYS A 147 10.67 -21.55 -4.03
CA LYS A 147 9.63 -20.74 -3.34
C LYS A 147 9.09 -21.45 -2.08
N ILE A 148 9.92 -21.56 -1.06
CA ILE A 148 9.44 -21.99 0.25
C ILE A 148 9.10 -20.71 1.01
N VAL A 149 7.81 -20.35 1.02
CA VAL A 149 7.29 -19.36 1.94
C VAL A 149 7.53 -19.92 3.34
N SER A 150 8.52 -19.38 4.04
CA SER A 150 8.75 -19.75 5.42
C SER A 150 7.47 -19.47 6.21
N PRO A 151 6.92 -20.44 6.97
CA PRO A 151 5.71 -20.23 7.76
C PRO A 151 5.85 -19.16 8.85
N PHE A 152 7.06 -18.63 9.03
CA PHE A 152 7.42 -17.62 10.02
C PHE A 152 7.54 -16.20 9.45
N GLN A 153 7.38 -15.99 8.15
CA GLN A 153 7.42 -14.64 7.60
C GLN A 153 6.16 -13.85 7.98
N SER A 154 6.38 -12.75 8.70
CA SER A 154 5.29 -11.87 9.15
C SER A 154 4.74 -10.98 8.04
N VAL A 155 5.53 -10.72 7.00
CA VAL A 155 5.20 -9.87 5.85
C VAL A 155 5.59 -10.56 4.56
N LEU A 156 4.66 -10.63 3.61
CA LEU A 156 4.90 -11.15 2.27
C LEU A 156 4.59 -10.07 1.24
N VAL A 157 5.44 -9.92 0.23
CA VAL A 157 5.31 -8.92 -0.82
C VAL A 157 5.20 -9.60 -2.17
N TYR A 158 4.20 -9.20 -2.95
CA TYR A 158 4.00 -9.58 -4.34
C TYR A 158 3.98 -8.33 -5.19
N ASP A 159 4.61 -8.38 -6.35
CA ASP A 159 4.56 -7.29 -7.33
C ASP A 159 4.08 -7.79 -8.70
N GLU A 160 3.67 -6.85 -9.55
CA GLU A 160 3.12 -7.16 -10.88
C GLU A 160 4.17 -7.64 -11.89
N HIS A 161 5.48 -7.44 -11.62
CA HIS A 161 6.54 -7.83 -12.54
C HIS A 161 7.07 -9.23 -12.23
N ASN A 162 7.29 -9.54 -10.94
CA ASN A 162 7.99 -10.75 -10.50
C ASN A 162 7.08 -11.75 -9.76
N GLY A 163 5.87 -11.37 -9.41
CA GLY A 163 5.02 -12.15 -8.53
C GLY A 163 5.52 -12.11 -7.08
N PHE A 164 5.87 -13.24 -6.49
CA PHE A 164 6.41 -13.24 -5.12
C PHE A 164 7.81 -12.62 -5.09
N TYR A 165 7.93 -11.49 -4.43
CA TYR A 165 9.17 -10.73 -4.33
C TYR A 165 9.98 -11.08 -3.07
N GLY A 166 9.37 -11.67 -2.06
CA GLY A 166 10.04 -12.05 -0.81
C GLY A 166 9.50 -11.35 0.43
N GLY A 167 9.99 -11.72 1.61
CA GLY A 167 9.58 -11.17 2.89
C GLY A 167 10.31 -9.92 3.37
N VAL A 168 11.32 -9.41 2.63
CA VAL A 168 12.28 -8.40 3.16
C VAL A 168 12.52 -7.21 2.22
N ALA A 169 11.86 -7.14 1.09
CA ALA A 169 12.34 -6.30 -0.02
C ALA A 169 11.85 -4.84 -0.05
N PHE A 170 11.18 -4.35 0.95
CA PHE A 170 10.91 -2.91 1.08
C PHE A 170 12.10 -2.22 1.76
N LYS A 171 13.28 -2.26 1.13
CA LYS A 171 14.51 -1.72 1.74
C LYS A 171 14.60 -0.20 1.72
N ASN A 172 13.81 0.50 0.93
CA ASN A 172 13.91 1.95 0.81
C ASN A 172 12.53 2.57 0.85
N GLY A 173 12.18 3.17 1.99
CA GLY A 173 11.05 4.03 2.17
C GLY A 173 9.96 3.58 3.13
N ALA A 174 9.70 4.46 4.06
CA ALA A 174 8.61 4.27 4.99
C ALA A 174 7.28 4.60 4.32
N LEU A 175 6.31 3.70 4.46
CA LEU A 175 4.91 4.05 4.28
C LEU A 175 4.45 4.84 5.50
N ALA A 176 3.59 5.82 5.29
CA ALA A 176 2.98 6.60 6.36
C ALA A 176 1.46 6.65 6.20
N PRO A 177 0.71 6.82 7.30
CA PRO A 177 -0.70 7.15 7.21
C PRO A 177 -0.90 8.44 6.39
N ASN A 178 -1.82 8.43 5.45
CA ASN A 178 -2.26 9.65 4.79
C ASN A 178 -3.45 10.23 5.56
N GLU A 179 -3.15 11.00 6.60
CA GLU A 179 -4.17 11.55 7.50
C GLU A 179 -5.12 12.50 6.77
N ASN A 180 -4.63 13.25 5.78
CA ASN A 180 -5.47 14.15 5.00
C ASN A 180 -6.47 13.38 4.15
N ASP A 181 -6.04 12.37 3.41
CA ASP A 181 -6.92 11.54 2.58
C ASP A 181 -7.92 10.78 3.46
N ASN A 182 -7.48 10.24 4.60
CA ASN A 182 -8.38 9.60 5.57
C ASN A 182 -9.45 10.57 6.07
N ARG A 183 -9.06 11.80 6.44
CA ARG A 183 -10.00 12.84 6.89
C ARG A 183 -11.00 13.22 5.80
N VAL A 184 -10.55 13.43 4.56
CA VAL A 184 -11.41 13.78 3.42
C VAL A 184 -12.38 12.64 3.12
N TYR A 185 -11.88 11.40 3.09
CA TYR A 185 -12.67 10.22 2.73
C TYR A 185 -13.80 9.95 3.72
N TYR A 186 -13.54 10.11 5.01
CA TYR A 186 -14.53 9.86 6.07
C TYR A 186 -15.27 11.12 6.51
N GLY A 187 -14.91 12.31 6.01
CA GLY A 187 -15.54 13.58 6.36
C GLY A 187 -15.30 14.04 7.81
N GLN A 188 -14.36 13.40 8.52
CA GLN A 188 -14.03 13.68 9.91
C GLN A 188 -12.59 13.26 10.25
N TYR A 189 -12.07 13.77 11.37
CA TYR A 189 -10.80 13.30 11.89
C TYR A 189 -10.93 11.86 12.40
N VAL A 190 -10.11 10.97 11.87
CA VAL A 190 -10.08 9.55 12.23
C VAL A 190 -8.64 9.04 12.27
N SER A 191 -8.34 8.27 13.28
CA SER A 191 -7.03 7.62 13.40
C SER A 191 -6.99 6.29 12.63
N MET A 192 -5.78 5.83 12.31
CA MET A 192 -5.59 4.49 11.74
C MET A 192 -6.21 3.39 12.62
N ARG A 193 -6.21 3.58 13.94
CA ARG A 193 -6.83 2.66 14.90
C ARG A 193 -8.35 2.64 14.72
N ASP A 194 -8.99 3.81 14.64
CA ASP A 194 -10.44 3.92 14.46
C ASP A 194 -10.92 3.25 13.18
N ILE A 195 -10.14 3.41 12.09
CA ILE A 195 -10.46 2.81 10.79
C ILE A 195 -10.25 1.30 10.79
N LEU A 196 -9.07 0.85 11.20
CA LEU A 196 -8.61 -0.52 10.94
C LEU A 196 -8.95 -1.51 12.06
N PHE A 197 -9.03 -1.04 13.31
CA PHE A 197 -9.11 -1.95 14.47
C PHE A 197 -10.40 -1.79 15.28
N ASP A 198 -10.84 -0.56 15.53
CA ASP A 198 -11.96 -0.28 16.42
C ASP A 198 -13.32 -0.33 15.69
N LYS A 199 -13.30 -0.43 14.34
CA LYS A 199 -14.51 -0.49 13.49
C LYS A 199 -15.54 0.61 13.77
N LYS A 200 -15.06 1.81 14.05
CA LYS A 200 -15.93 2.97 14.32
C LYS A 200 -16.56 3.54 13.06
N LEU A 201 -16.14 3.08 11.89
CA LEU A 201 -16.55 3.60 10.60
C LEU A 201 -17.20 2.52 9.75
N GLU A 202 -18.14 2.93 8.92
CA GLU A 202 -18.72 2.06 7.89
C GLU A 202 -17.83 2.00 6.66
N ALA A 203 -17.75 0.81 6.07
CA ALA A 203 -17.05 0.64 4.80
C ALA A 203 -17.87 1.28 3.67
N THR A 204 -17.20 2.06 2.82
CA THR A 204 -17.83 2.59 1.61
C THR A 204 -18.09 1.48 0.59
N PRO A 205 -18.93 1.71 -0.43
CA PRO A 205 -19.14 0.73 -1.49
C PRO A 205 -17.85 0.29 -2.19
N ALA A 206 -16.89 1.21 -2.40
CA ALA A 206 -15.60 0.88 -2.99
C ALA A 206 -14.76 -0.02 -2.07
N ALA A 207 -14.71 0.27 -0.77
CA ALA A 207 -14.02 -0.56 0.22
C ALA A 207 -14.67 -1.95 0.38
N THR A 208 -16.00 -2.02 0.37
CA THR A 208 -16.76 -3.27 0.40
C THR A 208 -16.45 -4.14 -0.82
N ASN A 209 -16.45 -3.54 -2.02
CA ASN A 209 -16.09 -4.25 -3.25
C ASN A 209 -14.66 -4.82 -3.17
N LEU A 210 -13.67 -4.04 -2.71
CA LEU A 210 -12.31 -4.54 -2.52
C LEU A 210 -12.28 -5.75 -1.57
N ALA A 211 -12.95 -5.66 -0.42
CA ALA A 211 -13.03 -6.76 0.54
C ALA A 211 -13.65 -8.04 -0.08
N GLU A 212 -14.70 -7.90 -0.88
CA GLU A 212 -15.34 -9.02 -1.59
C GLU A 212 -14.41 -9.63 -2.64
N LYS A 213 -13.65 -8.81 -3.40
CA LYS A 213 -12.67 -9.31 -4.37
C LYS A 213 -11.56 -10.10 -3.67
N ILE A 214 -11.00 -9.59 -2.59
CA ILE A 214 -10.00 -10.31 -1.79
C ILE A 214 -10.58 -11.65 -1.29
N LYS A 215 -11.82 -11.64 -0.77
CA LYS A 215 -12.50 -12.85 -0.30
C LYS A 215 -12.73 -13.86 -1.42
N THR A 216 -13.13 -13.41 -2.61
CA THR A 216 -13.34 -14.26 -3.78
C THR A 216 -12.05 -14.94 -4.20
N TRP A 217 -10.95 -14.21 -4.31
CA TRP A 217 -9.66 -14.76 -4.68
C TRP A 217 -9.03 -15.66 -3.60
N SER A 218 -9.39 -15.48 -2.33
CA SER A 218 -8.96 -16.36 -1.25
C SER A 218 -9.64 -17.73 -1.21
N ARG A 219 -10.66 -17.95 -2.06
CA ARG A 219 -11.43 -19.21 -2.15
C ARG A 219 -11.12 -20.05 -3.39
N LYS A 220 -10.46 -19.45 -4.38
CA LYS A 220 -10.03 -20.11 -5.62
C LYS A 220 -8.79 -20.96 -5.40
#